data_ec0f226f2e7140b0a4868bab9e8a1e5a
#
_entry.id   ec0f226f2e7140b0a4868bab9e8a1e5a
#
_cell.length_a   1.000
_cell.length_b   1.000
_cell.length_c   1.000
_cell.angle_alpha   90.00
_cell.angle_beta   90.00
_cell.angle_gamma   90.00
#
_symmetry.space_group_name_H-M   'P 1'
#
loop_
_entity.id
_entity.type
_entity.pdbx_description
1 polymer ?
#
loop_
_entity_poly.entity_id
_entity_poly.type
_entity_poly.pdbx_seq_one_letter_code
_entity_poly.pdbx_strand_id
1 'polypeptide(L)'
;MFRLSIGAAALLSLMAGEARAQDQNEMVKKGAQAYRICAACHSLQPGVHLSGPSLADRWGKEAGTIGDFGRYTEALKKSGIIWEESSLDGWIAQPQAMIPGTTMTFRGVEDAEVRKNLIAFLREALSTGGAERMVKSGLIPESMATGPMPEDVSSVGDNQRIKEIRHCRDGYYVTTADGAQFPFWETNVRIKIDTSARGPKKGEAVLVRSGMVGDRASVVFSSLADVNQLLAEKC
;
A
#
# COMPACT_ATOMS: atom_id res chain seq x y z
N MET A 1 13.33 0.72 -63.10
CA MET A 1 12.35 -0.07 -62.30
C MET A 1 12.86 -0.24 -60.88
N PHE A 2 12.62 0.76 -60.01
CA PHE A 2 13.04 0.69 -58.57
C PHE A 2 12.05 1.51 -57.74
N ARG A 3 10.87 0.94 -57.44
CA ARG A 3 9.85 1.58 -56.57
C ARG A 3 8.97 0.54 -55.90
N LEU A 4 9.52 -0.42 -55.15
CA LEU A 4 8.66 -1.36 -54.37
C LEU A 4 9.27 -1.88 -53.08
N SER A 5 10.24 -1.22 -52.45
CA SER A 5 10.86 -1.76 -51.25
C SER A 5 10.59 -0.97 -49.95
N ILE A 6 10.01 0.24 -50.03
CA ILE A 6 9.83 1.11 -48.83
C ILE A 6 8.53 0.79 -48.08
N GLY A 7 7.49 0.33 -48.76
CA GLY A 7 6.18 0.07 -48.13
C GLY A 7 6.15 -1.18 -47.23
N ALA A 8 6.89 -2.23 -47.57
CA ALA A 8 6.86 -3.49 -46.80
C ALA A 8 7.61 -3.39 -45.44
N ALA A 9 8.72 -2.64 -45.43
CA ALA A 9 9.48 -2.45 -44.16
C ALA A 9 8.72 -1.59 -43.16
N ALA A 10 7.97 -0.58 -43.59
CA ALA A 10 7.17 0.28 -42.73
C ALA A 10 5.96 -0.47 -42.13
N LEU A 11 5.31 -1.35 -42.90
CA LEU A 11 4.21 -2.18 -42.41
C LEU A 11 4.66 -3.23 -41.37
N LEU A 12 5.81 -3.86 -41.57
CA LEU A 12 6.38 -4.80 -40.60
C LEU A 12 6.75 -4.11 -39.29
N SER A 13 7.26 -2.89 -39.34
CA SER A 13 7.60 -2.12 -38.13
C SER A 13 6.37 -1.71 -37.32
N LEU A 14 5.26 -1.37 -37.97
CA LEU A 14 3.98 -1.06 -37.31
C LEU A 14 3.39 -2.29 -36.61
N MET A 15 3.35 -3.43 -37.29
CA MET A 15 2.83 -4.68 -36.70
C MET A 15 3.68 -5.18 -35.51
N ALA A 16 4.99 -5.01 -35.55
CA ALA A 16 5.87 -5.36 -34.43
C ALA A 16 5.67 -4.43 -33.23
N GLY A 17 5.30 -3.17 -33.44
CA GLY A 17 4.95 -2.21 -32.39
C GLY A 17 3.64 -2.56 -31.69
N GLU A 18 2.61 -2.92 -32.44
CA GLU A 18 1.31 -3.32 -31.89
C GLU A 18 1.40 -4.62 -31.09
N ALA A 19 2.14 -5.62 -31.56
CA ALA A 19 2.34 -6.88 -30.85
C ALA A 19 3.05 -6.66 -29.50
N ARG A 20 4.06 -5.79 -29.44
CA ARG A 20 4.75 -5.46 -28.17
C ARG A 20 3.85 -4.70 -27.20
N ALA A 21 3.03 -3.78 -27.69
CA ALA A 21 2.08 -3.04 -26.85
C ALA A 21 0.99 -3.97 -26.27
N GLN A 22 0.53 -4.93 -27.05
CA GLN A 22 -0.43 -5.94 -26.60
C GLN A 22 0.18 -6.85 -25.51
N ASP A 23 1.41 -7.30 -25.70
CA ASP A 23 2.13 -8.14 -24.73
C ASP A 23 2.36 -7.38 -23.40
N GLN A 24 2.78 -6.11 -23.49
CA GLN A 24 2.93 -5.26 -22.31
C GLN A 24 1.60 -5.06 -21.56
N ASN A 25 0.50 -4.81 -22.26
CA ASN A 25 -0.81 -4.66 -21.64
C ASN A 25 -1.26 -5.95 -20.95
N GLU A 26 -0.99 -7.12 -21.53
CA GLU A 26 -1.32 -8.41 -20.93
C GLU A 26 -0.48 -8.68 -19.67
N MET A 27 0.81 -8.34 -19.67
CA MET A 27 1.66 -8.41 -18.49
C MET A 27 1.12 -7.53 -17.35
N VAL A 28 0.72 -6.28 -17.65
CA VAL A 28 0.15 -5.36 -16.66
C VAL A 28 -1.16 -5.92 -16.07
N LYS A 29 -2.03 -6.52 -16.88
CA LYS A 29 -3.27 -7.17 -16.40
C LYS A 29 -2.99 -8.34 -15.46
N LYS A 30 -2.06 -9.24 -15.82
CA LYS A 30 -1.63 -10.34 -14.97
C LYS A 30 -1.00 -9.82 -13.68
N GLY A 31 -0.20 -8.76 -13.78
CA GLY A 31 0.40 -8.09 -12.64
C GLY A 31 -0.63 -7.48 -11.69
N ALA A 32 -1.72 -6.89 -12.21
CA ALA A 32 -2.84 -6.40 -11.41
C ALA A 32 -3.51 -7.52 -10.60
N GLN A 33 -3.62 -8.72 -11.17
CA GLN A 33 -4.14 -9.87 -10.43
C GLN A 33 -3.19 -10.32 -9.31
N ALA A 34 -1.89 -10.34 -9.58
CA ALA A 34 -0.87 -10.68 -8.59
C ALA A 34 -0.80 -9.63 -7.46
N TYR A 35 -1.04 -8.35 -7.74
CA TYR A 35 -1.02 -7.25 -6.78
C TYR A 35 -2.02 -7.39 -5.63
N ARG A 36 -3.08 -8.19 -5.77
CA ARG A 36 -4.09 -8.40 -4.71
C ARG A 36 -3.50 -8.77 -3.37
N ILE A 37 -2.41 -9.54 -3.35
CA ILE A 37 -1.73 -9.92 -2.11
C ILE A 37 -1.04 -8.72 -1.45
N CYS A 38 -0.53 -7.79 -2.24
CA CYS A 38 0.12 -6.56 -1.77
C CYS A 38 -0.92 -5.57 -1.23
N ALA A 39 -2.10 -5.48 -1.86
CA ALA A 39 -3.20 -4.59 -1.49
C ALA A 39 -3.73 -4.87 -0.07
N ALA A 40 -3.47 -6.04 0.50
CA ALA A 40 -3.82 -6.35 1.89
C ALA A 40 -3.08 -5.47 2.90
N CYS A 41 -1.88 -4.99 2.54
CA CYS A 41 -0.99 -4.23 3.41
C CYS A 41 -0.60 -2.85 2.87
N HIS A 42 -0.78 -2.60 1.59
CA HIS A 42 -0.38 -1.36 0.92
C HIS A 42 -1.53 -0.75 0.13
N SER A 43 -1.69 0.56 0.22
CA SER A 43 -2.53 1.31 -0.72
C SER A 43 -1.70 1.84 -1.89
N LEU A 44 -2.38 2.24 -2.96
CA LEU A 44 -1.81 3.00 -4.08
C LEU A 44 -2.25 4.48 -4.02
N GLN A 45 -2.91 4.90 -2.94
CA GLN A 45 -3.36 6.28 -2.77
C GLN A 45 -2.35 7.06 -1.91
N PRO A 46 -1.97 8.30 -2.30
CA PRO A 46 -1.09 9.13 -1.51
C PRO A 46 -1.64 9.37 -0.09
N GLY A 47 -0.77 9.30 0.91
CA GLY A 47 -1.13 9.57 2.31
C GLY A 47 -2.00 8.52 3.00
N VAL A 48 -2.36 7.44 2.30
CA VAL A 48 -3.15 6.33 2.87
C VAL A 48 -2.21 5.18 3.20
N HIS A 49 -1.87 5.04 4.47
CA HIS A 49 -0.97 3.99 4.97
C HIS A 49 -1.76 2.93 5.71
N LEU A 50 -1.54 1.67 5.32
CA LEU A 50 -2.10 0.48 5.98
C LEU A 50 -1.07 -0.12 6.95
N SER A 51 -0.96 -1.44 7.03
CA SER A 51 0.14 -2.08 7.75
C SER A 51 1.51 -1.85 7.08
N GLY A 52 1.54 -1.63 5.77
CA GLY A 52 2.65 -1.09 5.01
C GLY A 52 2.41 0.36 4.56
N PRO A 53 3.45 1.05 4.03
CA PRO A 53 3.30 2.39 3.49
C PRO A 53 2.44 2.42 2.23
N SER A 54 1.88 3.59 1.92
CA SER A 54 1.38 3.86 0.57
C SER A 54 2.48 3.63 -0.46
N LEU A 55 2.13 3.02 -1.58
CA LEU A 55 3.03 2.82 -2.71
C LEU A 55 2.88 3.90 -3.80
N ALA A 56 1.98 4.87 -3.60
CA ALA A 56 1.79 5.97 -4.54
C ALA A 56 3.11 6.72 -4.80
N ASP A 57 3.37 7.02 -6.05
CA ASP A 57 4.51 7.83 -6.50
C ASP A 57 5.89 7.29 -6.06
N ARG A 58 6.02 5.97 -5.91
CA ARG A 58 7.27 5.35 -5.42
C ARG A 58 8.22 4.86 -6.52
N TRP A 59 7.79 4.79 -7.78
CA TRP A 59 8.70 4.39 -8.86
C TRP A 59 9.86 5.38 -8.99
N GLY A 60 11.08 4.89 -9.02
CA GLY A 60 12.30 5.69 -9.10
C GLY A 60 12.64 6.46 -7.81
N LYS A 61 11.97 6.21 -6.68
CA LYS A 61 12.25 6.85 -5.39
C LYS A 61 13.01 5.93 -4.45
N GLU A 62 13.77 6.54 -3.56
CA GLU A 62 14.53 5.83 -2.53
C GLU A 62 13.61 5.18 -1.49
N ALA A 63 14.00 3.99 -1.03
CA ALA A 63 13.31 3.25 0.00
C ALA A 63 13.34 3.98 1.35
N GLY A 64 12.25 3.83 2.14
CA GLY A 64 12.21 4.39 3.49
C GLY A 64 12.05 5.90 3.59
N THR A 65 11.69 6.59 2.49
CA THR A 65 11.67 8.07 2.41
C THR A 65 10.30 8.73 2.55
N ILE A 66 9.22 7.96 2.79
CA ILE A 66 7.90 8.54 3.06
C ILE A 66 7.87 9.09 4.50
N GLY A 67 7.75 10.40 4.64
CA GLY A 67 7.90 11.07 5.94
C GLY A 67 6.74 10.86 6.92
N ASP A 68 5.55 10.56 6.44
CA ASP A 68 4.34 10.31 7.23
C ASP A 68 4.08 8.81 7.52
N PHE A 69 5.01 7.91 7.16
CA PHE A 69 4.99 6.50 7.54
C PHE A 69 6.07 6.16 8.57
N GLY A 70 5.69 5.98 9.82
CA GLY A 70 6.62 5.83 10.96
C GLY A 70 7.20 4.44 11.21
N ARG A 71 6.80 3.41 10.43
CA ARG A 71 7.20 2.02 10.70
C ARG A 71 8.33 1.48 9.83
N TYR A 72 9.07 2.37 9.17
CA TYR A 72 10.28 1.95 8.47
C TYR A 72 11.36 1.52 9.44
N THR A 73 11.98 0.37 9.18
CA THR A 73 13.18 -0.05 9.92
C THR A 73 14.39 0.79 9.52
N GLU A 74 15.34 0.93 10.43
CA GLU A 74 16.59 1.61 10.15
C GLU A 74 17.38 0.92 9.00
N ALA A 75 17.27 -0.40 8.90
CA ALA A 75 17.88 -1.16 7.80
C ALA A 75 17.32 -0.71 6.45
N LEU A 76 15.98 -0.53 6.33
CA LEU A 76 15.36 -0.07 5.09
C LEU A 76 15.73 1.40 4.78
N LYS A 77 15.68 2.29 5.77
CA LYS A 77 16.05 3.71 5.61
C LYS A 77 17.48 3.91 5.13
N LYS A 78 18.40 3.05 5.59
CA LYS A 78 19.82 3.12 5.26
C LYS A 78 20.22 2.28 4.04
N SER A 79 19.26 1.59 3.40
CA SER A 79 19.56 0.68 2.29
C SER A 79 20.05 1.36 1.02
N GLY A 80 19.66 2.62 0.80
CA GLY A 80 19.97 3.36 -0.44
C GLY A 80 19.29 2.77 -1.70
N ILE A 81 18.33 1.86 -1.52
CA ILE A 81 17.65 1.19 -2.64
C ILE A 81 16.73 2.19 -3.33
N ILE A 82 16.83 2.25 -4.65
CA ILE A 82 15.88 2.95 -5.50
C ILE A 82 14.86 1.94 -6.03
N TRP A 83 13.57 2.25 -5.93
CA TRP A 83 12.51 1.36 -6.39
C TRP A 83 12.40 1.38 -7.92
N GLU A 84 13.03 0.41 -8.54
CA GLU A 84 13.03 0.17 -9.98
C GLU A 84 12.89 -1.32 -10.29
N GLU A 85 12.88 -1.69 -11.57
CA GLU A 85 12.62 -3.08 -11.97
C GLU A 85 13.52 -4.09 -11.27
N SER A 86 14.84 -3.86 -11.29
CA SER A 86 15.84 -4.78 -10.72
C SER A 86 15.74 -4.91 -9.20
N SER A 87 15.58 -3.80 -8.50
CA SER A 87 15.45 -3.78 -7.03
C SER A 87 14.12 -4.37 -6.56
N LEU A 88 13.03 -4.10 -7.30
CA LEU A 88 11.73 -4.70 -7.02
C LEU A 88 11.72 -6.21 -7.24
N ASP A 89 12.44 -6.74 -8.25
CA ASP A 89 12.52 -8.19 -8.45
C ASP A 89 13.15 -8.87 -7.24
N GLY A 90 14.28 -8.39 -6.77
CA GLY A 90 14.93 -8.92 -5.56
C GLY A 90 14.08 -8.76 -4.30
N TRP A 91 13.49 -7.57 -4.12
CA TRP A 91 12.65 -7.28 -2.97
C TRP A 91 11.40 -8.16 -2.93
N ILE A 92 10.69 -8.28 -4.04
CA ILE A 92 9.46 -9.09 -4.12
C ILE A 92 9.77 -10.57 -4.04
N ALA A 93 10.94 -11.00 -4.52
CA ALA A 93 11.36 -12.40 -4.40
C ALA A 93 11.56 -12.81 -2.94
N GLN A 94 12.31 -12.04 -2.16
CA GLN A 94 12.65 -12.37 -0.77
C GLN A 94 12.99 -11.10 0.04
N PRO A 95 12.01 -10.37 0.58
CA PRO A 95 12.25 -9.11 1.31
C PRO A 95 13.24 -9.25 2.48
N GLN A 96 13.09 -10.32 3.27
CA GLN A 96 13.93 -10.56 4.45
C GLN A 96 15.37 -10.93 4.10
N ALA A 97 15.59 -11.57 2.95
CA ALA A 97 16.93 -11.89 2.48
C ALA A 97 17.63 -10.65 1.90
N MET A 98 16.88 -9.80 1.19
CA MET A 98 17.40 -8.56 0.60
C MET A 98 17.73 -7.51 1.65
N ILE A 99 16.85 -7.32 2.64
CA ILE A 99 17.05 -6.40 3.76
C ILE A 99 16.70 -7.12 5.07
N PRO A 100 17.68 -7.76 5.71
CA PRO A 100 17.48 -8.41 6.99
C PRO A 100 16.96 -7.44 8.05
N GLY A 101 15.96 -7.86 8.81
CA GLY A 101 15.35 -7.03 9.84
C GLY A 101 14.26 -6.06 9.33
N THR A 102 13.85 -6.15 8.06
CA THR A 102 12.65 -5.45 7.60
C THR A 102 11.40 -5.98 8.31
N THR A 103 10.45 -5.08 8.61
CA THR A 103 9.14 -5.45 9.18
C THR A 103 8.15 -5.98 8.15
N MET A 104 8.49 -5.97 6.87
CA MET A 104 7.68 -6.59 5.82
C MET A 104 7.78 -8.12 5.91
N THR A 105 6.79 -8.75 6.53
CA THR A 105 6.77 -10.21 6.79
C THR A 105 6.32 -11.05 5.58
N PHE A 106 6.23 -10.46 4.42
CA PHE A 106 5.87 -11.13 3.18
C PHE A 106 6.92 -12.19 2.80
N ARG A 107 6.46 -13.39 2.47
CA ARG A 107 7.36 -14.52 2.15
C ARG A 107 8.06 -14.39 0.81
N GLY A 108 7.51 -13.57 -0.08
CA GLY A 108 7.99 -13.39 -1.45
C GLY A 108 7.13 -14.11 -2.50
N VAL A 109 7.44 -13.83 -3.75
CA VAL A 109 6.89 -14.48 -4.95
C VAL A 109 8.01 -15.26 -5.61
N GLU A 110 7.97 -16.59 -5.54
CA GLU A 110 9.04 -17.46 -6.07
C GLU A 110 9.07 -17.52 -7.60
N ASP A 111 7.88 -17.48 -8.23
CA ASP A 111 7.73 -17.55 -9.68
C ASP A 111 8.21 -16.24 -10.34
N ALA A 112 9.25 -16.34 -11.15
CA ALA A 112 9.86 -15.20 -11.83
C ALA A 112 8.93 -14.55 -12.87
N GLU A 113 8.08 -15.33 -13.55
CA GLU A 113 7.14 -14.78 -14.52
C GLU A 113 6.02 -14.00 -13.83
N VAL A 114 5.54 -14.49 -12.68
CA VAL A 114 4.58 -13.76 -11.84
C VAL A 114 5.21 -12.46 -11.34
N ARG A 115 6.48 -12.48 -10.89
CA ARG A 115 7.18 -11.25 -10.46
C ARG A 115 7.33 -10.27 -11.60
N LYS A 116 7.73 -10.71 -12.78
CA LYS A 116 7.86 -9.89 -13.98
C LYS A 116 6.54 -9.18 -14.32
N ASN A 117 5.44 -9.91 -14.32
CA ASN A 117 4.11 -9.35 -14.56
C ASN A 117 3.72 -8.35 -13.46
N LEU A 118 3.98 -8.68 -12.19
CA LEU A 118 3.72 -7.80 -11.05
C LEU A 118 4.54 -6.50 -11.14
N ILE A 119 5.82 -6.57 -11.53
CA ILE A 119 6.68 -5.40 -11.70
C ILE A 119 6.22 -4.53 -12.87
N ALA A 120 5.75 -5.12 -13.96
CA ALA A 120 5.16 -4.37 -15.06
C ALA A 120 3.93 -3.56 -14.60
N PHE A 121 3.06 -4.16 -13.78
CA PHE A 121 1.96 -3.45 -13.14
C PHE A 121 2.44 -2.36 -12.17
N LEU A 122 3.39 -2.68 -11.29
CA LEU A 122 3.92 -1.73 -10.30
C LEU A 122 4.58 -0.52 -10.95
N ARG A 123 5.28 -0.71 -12.07
CA ARG A 123 5.87 0.39 -12.84
C ARG A 123 4.85 1.46 -13.21
N GLU A 124 3.67 1.03 -13.64
CA GLU A 124 2.58 1.94 -13.99
C GLU A 124 1.87 2.48 -12.74
N ALA A 125 1.55 1.61 -11.78
CA ALA A 125 0.79 1.96 -10.59
C ALA A 125 1.55 2.92 -9.65
N LEU A 126 2.88 2.74 -9.52
CA LEU A 126 3.73 3.53 -8.64
C LEU A 126 4.25 4.81 -9.30
N SER A 127 3.99 5.03 -10.59
CA SER A 127 4.28 6.30 -11.26
C SER A 127 3.28 7.37 -10.84
N THR A 128 3.64 8.64 -10.98
CA THR A 128 2.79 9.77 -10.57
C THR A 128 1.40 9.70 -11.21
N GLY A 129 0.36 9.65 -10.37
CA GLY A 129 -1.03 9.49 -10.79
C GLY A 129 -1.35 8.13 -11.43
N GLY A 130 -0.46 7.14 -11.31
CA GLY A 130 -0.60 5.82 -11.95
C GLY A 130 -1.83 5.07 -11.48
N ALA A 131 -2.05 5.00 -10.18
CA ALA A 131 -3.19 4.32 -9.59
C ALA A 131 -4.54 4.89 -10.06
N GLU A 132 -4.66 6.23 -10.12
CA GLU A 132 -5.86 6.90 -10.60
C GLU A 132 -6.16 6.53 -12.07
N ARG A 133 -5.12 6.53 -12.92
CA ARG A 133 -5.27 6.10 -14.32
C ARG A 133 -5.74 4.66 -14.45
N MET A 134 -5.22 3.76 -13.60
CA MET A 134 -5.61 2.35 -13.61
C MET A 134 -7.05 2.13 -13.13
N VAL A 135 -7.49 2.86 -12.11
CA VAL A 135 -8.88 2.83 -11.65
C VAL A 135 -9.81 3.38 -12.75
N LYS A 136 -9.47 4.53 -13.32
CA LYS A 136 -10.26 5.18 -14.38
C LYS A 136 -10.38 4.32 -15.64
N SER A 137 -9.35 3.55 -16.00
CA SER A 137 -9.38 2.62 -17.12
C SER A 137 -10.11 1.30 -16.81
N GLY A 138 -10.52 1.07 -15.56
CA GLY A 138 -11.15 -0.17 -15.11
C GLY A 138 -10.18 -1.36 -14.96
N LEU A 139 -8.86 -1.11 -15.00
CA LEU A 139 -7.87 -2.17 -14.83
C LEU A 139 -7.87 -2.73 -13.40
N ILE A 140 -8.05 -1.87 -12.40
CA ILE A 140 -8.26 -2.24 -11.01
C ILE A 140 -9.48 -1.52 -10.44
N PRO A 141 -10.21 -2.14 -9.50
CA PRO A 141 -11.27 -1.44 -8.76
C PRO A 141 -10.65 -0.45 -7.74
N GLU A 142 -11.40 0.57 -7.38
CA GLU A 142 -10.97 1.56 -6.36
C GLU A 142 -10.60 0.90 -5.03
N SER A 143 -11.35 -0.12 -4.60
CA SER A 143 -11.05 -0.90 -3.40
C SER A 143 -9.69 -1.58 -3.40
N MET A 144 -9.14 -1.91 -4.57
CA MET A 144 -7.77 -2.43 -4.68
C MET A 144 -6.73 -1.32 -4.58
N ALA A 145 -7.03 -0.13 -5.09
CA ALA A 145 -6.13 1.03 -4.98
C ALA A 145 -6.08 1.54 -3.53
N THR A 146 -7.21 1.58 -2.83
CA THR A 146 -7.30 2.02 -1.43
C THR A 146 -6.82 0.95 -0.45
N GLY A 147 -7.01 -0.33 -0.79
CA GLY A 147 -6.82 -1.47 0.12
C GLY A 147 -7.90 -1.52 1.21
N PRO A 148 -7.72 -2.30 2.28
CA PRO A 148 -8.70 -2.47 3.36
C PRO A 148 -8.71 -1.28 4.33
N MET A 149 -8.74 -0.04 3.81
CA MET A 149 -8.99 1.16 4.61
C MET A 149 -10.48 1.23 4.91
N PRO A 150 -10.90 1.57 6.14
CA PRO A 150 -12.28 1.95 6.40
C PRO A 150 -12.73 3.05 5.43
N GLU A 151 -14.01 3.02 5.06
CA GLU A 151 -14.60 4.10 4.28
C GLU A 151 -14.49 5.44 5.03
N ASP A 152 -15.09 6.49 4.54
CA ASP A 152 -14.99 7.84 5.11
C ASP A 152 -15.13 7.87 6.65
N VAL A 153 -14.04 8.25 7.34
CA VAL A 153 -13.97 8.43 8.80
C VAL A 153 -13.75 9.89 9.20
N SER A 154 -13.93 10.81 8.28
CA SER A 154 -13.80 12.27 8.52
C SER A 154 -14.88 12.83 9.44
N SER A 155 -16.02 12.12 9.57
CA SER A 155 -17.17 12.54 10.38
C SER A 155 -17.71 11.34 11.18
N VAL A 156 -17.19 11.15 12.38
CA VAL A 156 -17.58 10.05 13.29
C VAL A 156 -18.10 10.60 14.62
N GLY A 157 -18.93 9.81 15.30
CA GLY A 157 -19.40 10.13 16.64
C GLY A 157 -18.40 9.85 17.76
N ASP A 158 -18.71 10.26 18.98
CA ASP A 158 -17.87 10.07 20.17
C ASP A 158 -17.64 8.59 20.50
N ASN A 159 -18.54 7.71 20.09
CA ASN A 159 -18.42 6.25 20.23
C ASN A 159 -17.36 5.61 19.31
N GLN A 160 -16.81 6.37 18.38
CA GLN A 160 -15.73 5.94 17.48
C GLN A 160 -14.48 6.81 17.62
N ARG A 161 -14.61 8.07 18.03
CA ARG A 161 -13.47 8.95 18.26
C ARG A 161 -12.67 8.47 19.44
N ILE A 162 -11.36 8.29 19.26
CA ILE A 162 -10.48 7.75 20.30
C ILE A 162 -9.99 8.87 21.21
N LYS A 163 -10.10 8.65 22.51
CA LYS A 163 -9.55 9.51 23.55
C LYS A 163 -8.17 9.05 24.01
N GLU A 164 -7.97 7.74 24.13
CA GLU A 164 -6.74 7.12 24.62
C GLU A 164 -6.58 5.71 24.05
N ILE A 165 -5.35 5.34 23.73
CA ILE A 165 -4.97 3.96 23.44
C ILE A 165 -3.82 3.58 24.35
N ARG A 166 -3.97 2.48 25.03
CA ARG A 166 -2.91 1.91 25.87
C ARG A 166 -2.54 0.53 25.32
N HIS A 167 -1.26 0.35 25.00
CA HIS A 167 -0.69 -0.95 24.67
C HIS A 167 0.00 -1.54 25.88
N CYS A 168 -0.33 -2.77 26.22
CA CYS A 168 0.25 -3.49 27.33
C CYS A 168 0.40 -4.97 26.96
N ARG A 169 1.65 -5.44 26.87
CA ARG A 169 2.01 -6.80 26.46
C ARG A 169 1.45 -7.11 25.05
N ASP A 170 0.49 -8.02 24.95
CA ASP A 170 -0.15 -8.51 23.74
C ASP A 170 -1.56 -7.92 23.52
N GLY A 171 -1.89 -6.83 24.23
CA GLY A 171 -3.22 -6.22 24.19
C GLY A 171 -3.24 -4.71 24.01
N TYR A 172 -4.19 -4.25 23.19
CA TYR A 172 -4.58 -2.86 23.09
C TYR A 172 -5.85 -2.59 23.87
N TYR A 173 -5.86 -1.50 24.62
CA TYR A 173 -7.02 -1.00 25.36
C TYR A 173 -7.38 0.37 24.81
N VAL A 174 -8.49 0.46 24.10
CA VAL A 174 -8.93 1.67 23.42
C VAL A 174 -10.08 2.29 24.21
N THR A 175 -9.95 3.55 24.60
CA THR A 175 -11.02 4.33 25.24
C THR A 175 -11.54 5.35 24.22
N THR A 176 -12.84 5.33 23.96
CA THR A 176 -13.50 6.28 23.07
C THR A 176 -13.93 7.55 23.79
N ALA A 177 -14.29 8.60 23.07
CA ALA A 177 -14.64 9.91 23.64
C ALA A 177 -15.89 9.88 24.50
N ASP A 178 -16.82 8.95 24.26
CA ASP A 178 -17.98 8.67 25.10
C ASP A 178 -17.65 7.91 26.39
N GLY A 179 -16.37 7.53 26.58
CA GLY A 179 -15.88 6.81 27.75
C GLY A 179 -15.96 5.29 27.68
N ALA A 180 -16.47 4.71 26.59
CA ALA A 180 -16.48 3.27 26.41
C ALA A 180 -15.06 2.72 26.24
N GLN A 181 -14.81 1.52 26.77
CA GLN A 181 -13.50 0.86 26.70
C GLN A 181 -13.60 -0.46 25.95
N PHE A 182 -12.62 -0.71 25.09
CA PHE A 182 -12.55 -1.88 24.23
C PHE A 182 -11.17 -2.53 24.34
N PRO A 183 -11.08 -3.74 24.90
CA PRO A 183 -9.85 -4.53 24.85
C PRO A 183 -9.78 -5.30 23.54
N PHE A 184 -8.57 -5.35 22.96
CA PHE A 184 -8.28 -6.14 21.75
C PHE A 184 -6.96 -6.87 21.92
N TRP A 185 -6.87 -8.09 21.38
CA TRP A 185 -5.59 -8.72 21.15
C TRP A 185 -4.80 -7.95 20.09
N GLU A 186 -3.50 -7.82 20.27
CA GLU A 186 -2.62 -7.10 19.32
C GLU A 186 -2.77 -7.62 17.88
N THR A 187 -2.89 -8.93 17.71
CA THR A 187 -3.10 -9.58 16.41
C THR A 187 -4.39 -9.15 15.71
N ASN A 188 -5.36 -8.65 16.46
CA ASN A 188 -6.68 -8.22 15.95
C ASN A 188 -6.77 -6.71 15.68
N VAL A 189 -5.72 -5.95 16.00
CA VAL A 189 -5.68 -4.50 15.74
C VAL A 189 -4.84 -4.19 14.51
N ARG A 190 -5.32 -3.28 13.69
CA ARG A 190 -4.60 -2.71 12.56
C ARG A 190 -4.48 -1.20 12.75
N ILE A 191 -3.26 -0.75 13.01
CA ILE A 191 -2.94 0.68 13.09
C ILE A 191 -2.74 1.18 11.66
N LYS A 192 -3.47 2.23 11.31
CA LYS A 192 -3.49 2.86 9.98
C LYS A 192 -3.33 4.36 10.13
N ILE A 193 -2.85 5.01 9.09
CA ILE A 193 -2.79 6.47 8.98
C ILE A 193 -3.48 6.86 7.69
N ASP A 194 -4.42 7.79 7.77
CA ASP A 194 -5.10 8.36 6.63
C ASP A 194 -5.06 9.89 6.71
N THR A 195 -4.22 10.49 5.89
CA THR A 195 -4.04 11.95 5.78
C THR A 195 -4.92 12.55 4.68
N SER A 196 -5.75 11.75 4.01
CA SER A 196 -6.67 12.20 2.98
C SER A 196 -7.88 12.94 3.58
N ALA A 197 -8.69 13.56 2.72
CA ALA A 197 -9.93 14.23 3.14
C ALA A 197 -10.98 13.27 3.74
N ARG A 198 -10.83 11.95 3.55
CA ARG A 198 -11.68 10.91 4.13
C ARG A 198 -11.15 10.36 5.46
N GLY A 199 -9.93 10.71 5.83
CA GLY A 199 -9.30 10.33 7.08
C GLY A 199 -9.84 11.09 8.29
N PRO A 200 -9.39 10.75 9.51
CA PRO A 200 -9.75 11.48 10.73
C PRO A 200 -9.35 12.96 10.65
N LYS A 201 -10.02 13.81 11.39
CA LYS A 201 -9.61 15.21 11.53
C LYS A 201 -8.23 15.28 12.19
N LYS A 202 -7.49 16.33 11.87
CA LYS A 202 -6.15 16.56 12.42
C LYS A 202 -6.17 16.49 13.96
N GLY A 203 -5.28 15.68 14.52
CA GLY A 203 -5.18 15.44 15.96
C GLY A 203 -6.16 14.38 16.50
N GLU A 204 -6.94 13.75 15.63
CA GLU A 204 -7.91 12.73 16.01
C GLU A 204 -7.45 11.33 15.58
N ALA A 205 -7.98 10.32 16.28
CA ALA A 205 -7.93 8.93 15.86
C ALA A 205 -9.32 8.31 15.97
N VAL A 206 -9.60 7.35 15.11
CA VAL A 206 -10.92 6.72 15.00
C VAL A 206 -10.82 5.21 15.16
N LEU A 207 -11.72 4.65 15.97
CA LEU A 207 -11.91 3.22 16.14
C LEU A 207 -12.98 2.70 15.18
N VAL A 208 -12.59 1.81 14.27
CA VAL A 208 -13.52 1.08 13.41
C VAL A 208 -13.49 -0.40 13.79
N ARG A 209 -14.53 -0.83 14.48
CA ARG A 209 -14.65 -2.24 14.90
C ARG A 209 -15.18 -3.10 13.76
N SER A 210 -14.71 -4.33 13.68
CA SER A 210 -15.07 -5.32 12.67
C SER A 210 -15.05 -6.73 13.27
N GLY A 211 -15.34 -7.74 12.45
CA GLY A 211 -15.50 -9.11 12.94
C GLY A 211 -16.94 -9.41 13.39
N MET A 212 -17.27 -10.68 13.61
CA MET A 212 -18.65 -11.09 13.93
C MET A 212 -19.13 -10.55 15.30
N VAL A 213 -18.23 -10.35 16.25
CA VAL A 213 -18.50 -9.83 17.59
C VAL A 213 -17.77 -8.52 17.88
N GLY A 214 -17.23 -7.86 16.84
CA GLY A 214 -16.45 -6.64 17.02
C GLY A 214 -15.09 -6.84 17.68
N ASP A 215 -14.54 -8.05 17.56
CA ASP A 215 -13.27 -8.49 18.17
C ASP A 215 -12.03 -8.04 17.39
N ARG A 216 -12.23 -7.44 16.22
CA ARG A 216 -11.17 -6.86 15.36
C ARG A 216 -11.35 -5.36 15.26
N ALA A 217 -10.25 -4.66 15.10
CA ALA A 217 -10.28 -3.21 14.99
C ALA A 217 -9.29 -2.68 13.95
N SER A 218 -9.71 -1.63 13.23
CA SER A 218 -8.82 -0.68 12.61
C SER A 218 -8.79 0.57 13.48
N VAL A 219 -7.60 0.99 13.88
CA VAL A 219 -7.35 2.28 14.52
C VAL A 219 -6.73 3.18 13.48
N VAL A 220 -7.46 4.20 13.05
CA VAL A 220 -7.05 5.12 11.99
C VAL A 220 -6.67 6.45 12.62
N PHE A 221 -5.43 6.89 12.40
CA PHE A 221 -4.90 8.17 12.85
C PHE A 221 -4.84 9.18 11.71
N SER A 222 -4.97 10.45 12.01
CA SER A 222 -4.83 11.53 11.05
C SER A 222 -3.36 11.79 10.66
N SER A 223 -2.40 11.40 11.51
CA SER A 223 -0.96 11.58 11.28
C SER A 223 -0.12 10.62 12.11
N LEU A 224 1.17 10.52 11.76
CA LEU A 224 2.15 9.81 12.60
C LEU A 224 2.34 10.50 13.96
N ALA A 225 2.25 11.83 14.01
CA ALA A 225 2.37 12.57 15.27
C ALA A 225 1.26 12.16 16.25
N ASP A 226 0.06 11.93 15.76
CA ASP A 226 -1.09 11.52 16.59
C ASP A 226 -0.91 10.08 17.12
N VAL A 227 -0.26 9.19 16.36
CA VAL A 227 0.12 7.85 16.88
C VAL A 227 0.99 8.01 18.12
N ASN A 228 2.04 8.82 18.04
CA ASN A 228 2.98 9.02 19.13
C ASN A 228 2.34 9.74 20.34
N GLN A 229 1.31 10.54 20.11
CA GLN A 229 0.61 11.28 21.16
C GLN A 229 -0.45 10.44 21.88
N LEU A 230 -1.22 9.66 21.13
CA LEU A 230 -2.41 8.95 21.65
C LEU A 230 -2.10 7.52 22.08
N LEU A 231 -1.05 6.90 21.56
CA LEU A 231 -0.65 5.53 21.90
C LEU A 231 0.34 5.54 23.05
N ALA A 232 -0.08 5.05 24.20
CA ALA A 232 0.76 4.91 25.39
C ALA A 232 1.22 3.46 25.57
N GLU A 233 2.54 3.25 25.58
CA GLU A 233 3.18 1.97 25.90
C GLU A 233 3.28 1.83 27.44
N LYS A 234 2.26 1.32 28.05
CA LYS A 234 2.23 1.13 29.53
C LYS A 234 1.25 0.04 29.96
N CYS A 235 1.57 -0.67 30.95
CA CYS A 235 0.71 -1.52 31.76
C CYS A 235 0.39 -0.82 33.10
#